data_3f50935431be1d7da84e40b280b3aaec
#
_entry.id   3f50935431be1d7da84e40b280b3aaec
#
_cell.length_a   1.000
_cell.length_b   1.000
_cell.length_c   1.000
_cell.angle_alpha   90.00
_cell.angle_beta   90.00
_cell.angle_gamma   90.00
#
_symmetry.space_group_name_H-M   'P 1'
#
loop_
_entity.id
_entity.type
_entity.pdbx_description
1 polymer ?
#
loop_
_entity_poly.entity_id
_entity_poly.type
_entity_poly.pdbx_seq_one_letter_code
_entity_poly.pdbx_strand_id
1 'polypeptide(L)'
;MPTPDYYQILGVAPDANLKTIKTAYRKMAQQYHPDRQTEQSSEERMKQINEAYAVLSDSKKRAAYDRKRKQVIVTIDLFHLFTRLMSRFIRS
;
A
#
# COMPACT_ATOMS: atom_id res chain seq x y z
N MET A 1 -12.06 -2.59 -6.89
CA MET A 1 -11.20 -3.06 -5.80
C MET A 1 -10.16 -2.02 -5.47
N PRO A 2 -9.96 -1.71 -4.19
CA PRO A 2 -8.89 -0.78 -3.83
C PRO A 2 -7.54 -1.38 -4.20
N THR A 3 -6.65 -0.52 -4.70
CA THR A 3 -5.28 -0.91 -5.01
C THR A 3 -4.59 -1.37 -3.72
N PRO A 4 -3.80 -2.46 -3.74
CA PRO A 4 -3.08 -2.87 -2.53
C PRO A 4 -2.16 -1.75 -2.05
N ASP A 5 -2.07 -1.63 -0.73
CA ASP A 5 -1.17 -0.69 -0.08
C ASP A 5 0.28 -1.04 -0.40
N TYR A 6 1.13 -0.04 -0.65
CA TYR A 6 2.54 -0.26 -0.94
C TYR A 6 3.27 -1.01 0.18
N TYR A 7 2.90 -0.74 1.43
CA TYR A 7 3.48 -1.49 2.57
C TYR A 7 3.10 -2.96 2.51
N GLN A 8 1.87 -3.27 2.12
CA GLN A 8 1.40 -4.65 1.96
C GLN A 8 2.10 -5.35 0.79
N ILE A 9 2.34 -4.62 -0.31
CA ILE A 9 3.03 -5.16 -1.48
C ILE A 9 4.44 -5.64 -1.10
N LEU A 10 5.16 -4.84 -0.30
CA LEU A 10 6.50 -5.21 0.17
C LEU A 10 6.48 -6.13 1.39
N GLY A 11 5.32 -6.31 2.02
CA GLY A 11 5.21 -7.15 3.21
C GLY A 11 5.86 -6.54 4.44
N VAL A 12 5.81 -5.21 4.58
CA VAL A 12 6.40 -4.49 5.72
C VAL A 12 5.31 -3.71 6.47
N ALA A 13 5.61 -3.36 7.72
CA ALA A 13 4.72 -2.52 8.52
C ALA A 13 4.80 -1.06 8.05
N PRO A 14 3.73 -0.26 8.22
CA PRO A 14 3.75 1.15 7.83
C PRO A 14 4.80 1.99 8.56
N ASP A 15 5.28 1.55 9.71
CA ASP A 15 6.34 2.23 10.46
C ASP A 15 7.74 1.68 10.17
N ALA A 16 7.88 0.80 9.16
CA ALA A 16 9.17 0.20 8.81
C ALA A 16 10.18 1.26 8.41
N ASN A 17 11.43 1.07 8.85
CA ASN A 17 12.52 1.98 8.46
C ASN A 17 13.02 1.63 7.04
N LEU A 18 13.87 2.51 6.50
CA LEU A 18 14.40 2.36 5.15
C LEU A 18 15.16 1.05 4.96
N LYS A 19 15.93 0.65 5.97
CA LYS A 19 16.69 -0.62 5.91
C LYS A 19 15.76 -1.83 5.74
N THR A 20 14.66 -1.86 6.49
CA THR A 20 13.66 -2.92 6.40
C THR A 20 13.00 -2.93 5.02
N ILE A 21 12.67 -1.74 4.50
CA ILE A 21 12.07 -1.58 3.18
C ILE A 21 13.02 -2.10 2.09
N LYS A 22 14.30 -1.75 2.15
CA LYS A 22 15.31 -2.22 1.19
C LYS A 22 15.47 -3.75 1.24
N THR A 23 15.52 -4.31 2.43
CA THR A 23 15.64 -5.75 2.62
C THR A 23 14.44 -6.48 2.05
N ALA A 24 13.23 -5.98 2.33
CA ALA A 24 11.99 -6.54 1.81
C ALA A 24 11.95 -6.47 0.27
N TYR A 25 12.36 -5.35 -0.30
CA TYR A 25 12.42 -5.19 -1.76
C TYR A 25 13.35 -6.21 -2.40
N ARG A 26 14.56 -6.37 -1.86
CA ARG A 26 15.54 -7.35 -2.40
C ARG A 26 14.99 -8.77 -2.36
N LYS A 27 14.34 -9.12 -1.27
CA LYS A 27 13.74 -10.46 -1.11
C LYS A 27 12.64 -10.69 -2.13
N MET A 28 11.75 -9.72 -2.30
CA MET A 28 10.66 -9.79 -3.27
C MET A 28 11.18 -9.81 -4.71
N ALA A 29 12.19 -8.98 -5.01
CA ALA A 29 12.79 -8.91 -6.34
C ALA A 29 13.44 -10.24 -6.73
N GLN A 30 14.08 -10.92 -5.79
CA GLN A 30 14.66 -12.25 -6.05
C GLN A 30 13.58 -13.29 -6.30
N GLN A 31 12.48 -13.21 -5.56
CA GLN A 31 11.37 -14.16 -5.67
C GLN A 31 10.64 -14.04 -7.00
N TYR A 32 10.45 -12.83 -7.49
CA TYR A 32 9.66 -12.54 -8.70
C TYR A 32 10.52 -12.11 -9.90
N HIS A 33 11.82 -12.38 -9.86
CA HIS A 33 12.72 -12.01 -10.96
C HIS A 33 12.33 -12.75 -12.25
N PRO A 34 12.35 -12.06 -13.42
CA PRO A 34 11.96 -12.67 -14.69
C PRO A 34 12.72 -13.94 -15.07
N ASP A 35 13.99 -14.05 -14.63
CA ASP A 35 14.81 -15.25 -14.89
C ASP A 35 14.32 -16.48 -14.14
N ARG A 36 13.59 -16.29 -13.04
CA ARG A 36 13.06 -17.39 -12.23
C ARG A 36 11.62 -17.74 -12.55
N GLN A 37 10.84 -16.76 -13.01
CA GLN A 37 9.43 -16.95 -13.30
C GLN A 37 9.07 -16.27 -14.60
N THR A 38 8.48 -17.03 -15.52
CA THR A 38 8.11 -16.56 -16.84
C THR A 38 6.62 -16.26 -16.98
N GLU A 39 5.86 -16.40 -15.89
CA GLU A 39 4.43 -16.14 -15.90
C GLU A 39 4.12 -14.65 -15.95
N GLN A 40 3.08 -14.29 -16.70
CA GLN A 40 2.63 -12.90 -16.83
C GLN A 40 2.27 -12.28 -15.46
N SER A 41 1.73 -13.06 -14.55
CA SER A 41 1.40 -12.61 -13.21
C SER A 41 2.65 -12.16 -12.43
N SER A 42 3.80 -12.77 -12.70
CA SER A 42 5.07 -12.41 -12.07
C SER A 42 5.59 -11.07 -12.56
N GLU A 43 5.38 -10.74 -13.84
CA GLU A 43 5.75 -9.44 -14.38
C GLU A 43 4.93 -8.32 -13.76
N GLU A 44 3.63 -8.52 -13.61
CA GLU A 44 2.74 -7.55 -12.95
C GLU A 44 3.12 -7.38 -11.48
N ARG A 45 3.44 -8.48 -10.81
CA ARG A 45 3.86 -8.46 -9.41
C ARG A 45 5.16 -7.67 -9.26
N MET A 46 6.13 -7.91 -10.14
CA MET A 46 7.41 -7.20 -10.13
C MET A 46 7.21 -5.70 -10.39
N LYS A 47 6.32 -5.34 -11.28
CA LYS A 47 5.96 -3.95 -11.55
C LYS A 47 5.42 -3.26 -10.30
N GLN A 48 4.52 -3.92 -9.57
CA GLN A 48 3.96 -3.41 -8.33
C GLN A 48 5.03 -3.25 -7.25
N ILE A 49 5.92 -4.23 -7.14
CA ILE A 49 7.03 -4.21 -6.18
C ILE A 49 7.96 -3.03 -6.46
N ASN A 50 8.31 -2.81 -7.71
CA ASN A 50 9.17 -1.69 -8.13
C ASN A 50 8.50 -0.35 -7.84
N GLU A 51 7.22 -0.22 -8.11
CA GLU A 51 6.45 1.00 -7.85
C GLU A 51 6.39 1.30 -6.35
N ALA A 52 6.09 0.28 -5.54
CA ALA A 52 6.05 0.42 -4.08
C ALA A 52 7.40 0.88 -3.53
N TYR A 53 8.48 0.26 -4.01
CA TYR A 53 9.83 0.62 -3.56
C TYR A 53 10.21 2.04 -3.99
N ALA A 54 9.87 2.45 -5.21
CA ALA A 54 10.16 3.79 -5.70
C ALA A 54 9.53 4.88 -4.83
N VAL A 55 8.33 4.62 -4.30
CA VAL A 55 7.65 5.57 -3.40
C VAL A 55 8.20 5.47 -1.97
N LEU A 56 8.28 4.27 -1.42
CA LEU A 56 8.63 4.08 0.00
C LEU A 56 10.10 4.31 0.31
N SER A 57 10.98 4.21 -0.70
CA SER A 57 12.41 4.46 -0.50
C SER A 57 12.79 5.95 -0.60
N ASP A 58 11.90 6.79 -1.10
CA ASP A 58 12.10 8.23 -1.21
C ASP A 58 11.35 8.92 -0.09
N SER A 59 12.05 9.66 0.77
CA SER A 59 11.46 10.27 1.96
C SER A 59 10.32 11.24 1.63
N LYS A 60 10.45 12.00 0.55
CA LYS A 60 9.42 12.96 0.14
C LYS A 60 8.19 12.26 -0.42
N LYS A 61 8.41 11.27 -1.29
CA LYS A 61 7.31 10.49 -1.88
C LYS A 61 6.59 9.68 -0.82
N ARG A 62 7.35 9.07 0.11
CA ARG A 62 6.78 8.32 1.22
C ARG A 62 5.92 9.22 2.11
N ALA A 63 6.40 10.42 2.45
CA ALA A 63 5.64 11.36 3.27
C ALA A 63 4.33 11.76 2.58
N ALA A 64 4.38 12.03 1.28
CA ALA A 64 3.18 12.36 0.50
C ALA A 64 2.20 11.19 0.46
N TYR A 65 2.71 9.99 0.26
CA TYR A 65 1.90 8.77 0.25
C TYR A 65 1.23 8.53 1.60
N ASP A 66 1.97 8.68 2.69
CA ASP A 66 1.45 8.49 4.04
C ASP A 66 0.36 9.51 4.37
N ARG A 67 0.49 10.75 3.90
CA ARG A 67 -0.55 11.77 4.09
C ARG A 67 -1.84 11.39 3.35
N LYS A 68 -1.74 10.96 2.11
CA LYS A 68 -2.90 10.52 1.33
C LYS A 68 -3.57 9.31 1.98
N ARG A 69 -2.77 8.38 2.47
CA ARG A 69 -3.26 7.18 3.15
C ARG A 69 -4.07 7.54 4.39
N LYS A 70 -3.59 8.49 5.19
CA LYS A 70 -4.31 8.97 6.37
C LYS A 70 -5.60 9.68 6.02
N GLN A 71 -5.60 10.51 4.96
CA GLN A 71 -6.78 11.22 4.50
C GLN A 71 -7.89 10.25 4.06
N VAL A 72 -7.53 9.19 3.33
CA VAL A 72 -8.49 8.18 2.89
C VAL A 72 -9.13 7.49 4.10
N ILE A 73 -8.33 7.11 5.09
CA ILE A 73 -8.83 6.47 6.31
C ILE A 73 -9.78 7.39 7.07
N VAL A 74 -9.41 8.66 7.25
CA VAL A 74 -10.25 9.66 7.94
C VAL A 74 -11.56 9.86 7.19
N THR A 75 -11.51 9.98 5.85
CA THR A 75 -12.70 10.16 5.03
C THR A 75 -13.65 8.96 5.15
N ILE A 76 -13.11 7.75 5.13
CA ILE A 76 -13.90 6.53 5.29
C ILE A 76 -14.56 6.49 6.68
N ASP A 77 -13.83 6.83 7.73
CA ASP A 77 -14.37 6.86 9.09
C ASP A 77 -15.48 7.89 9.23
N LEU A 78 -15.31 9.09 8.66
CA LEU A 78 -16.33 10.13 8.66
C LEU A 78 -17.57 9.68 7.88
N PHE A 79 -17.38 9.02 6.75
CA PHE A 79 -18.47 8.50 5.95
C PHE A 79 -19.27 7.45 6.72
N HIS A 80 -18.60 6.52 7.40
CA HIS A 80 -19.25 5.51 8.21
C HIS A 80 -20.02 6.12 9.38
N LEU A 81 -19.43 7.12 10.04
CA LEU A 81 -20.09 7.83 11.12
C LEU A 81 -21.36 8.55 10.62
N PHE A 82 -21.26 9.24 9.48
CA PHE A 82 -22.38 9.92 8.86
C PHE A 82 -23.51 8.94 8.51
N THR A 83 -23.18 7.81 7.91
CA THR A 83 -24.15 6.77 7.53
C THR A 83 -24.85 6.24 8.78
N ARG A 84 -24.12 6.01 9.86
CA ARG A 84 -24.66 5.52 11.12
C ARG A 84 -25.63 6.52 11.74
N LEU A 85 -25.28 7.81 11.72
CA LEU A 85 -26.15 8.87 12.23
C LEU A 85 -27.42 9.01 11.40
N MET A 86 -27.30 8.93 10.07
CA MET A 86 -28.46 9.03 9.17
C MET A 86 -29.39 7.83 9.34
N SER A 87 -28.86 6.63 9.54
CA SER A 87 -29.67 5.44 9.82
C SER A 87 -30.51 5.61 11.09
N ARG A 88 -29.92 6.19 12.12
CA ARG A 88 -30.61 6.49 13.36
C ARG A 88 -31.75 7.50 13.15
N PHE A 89 -31.47 8.53 12.37
CA PHE A 89 -32.45 9.58 12.08
C PHE A 89 -33.64 9.03 11.27
N ILE A 90 -33.37 8.19 10.28
CA ILE A 90 -34.41 7.63 9.41
C ILE A 90 -35.30 6.64 10.17
N ARG A 91 -34.78 5.92 11.16
CA ARG A 91 -35.52 4.94 11.94
C ARG A 91 -36.40 5.54 13.03
N SER A 92 -36.16 6.78 13.38
CA SER A 92 -37.03 7.48 14.32
C SER A 92 -38.13 8.23 13.56
#